data_a9f6e7c164d5637258e32ce406c08691
#
_entry.id   a9f6e7c164d5637258e32ce406c08691
#
_cell.length_a   1.000
_cell.length_b   1.000
_cell.length_c   1.000
_cell.angle_alpha   90.00
_cell.angle_beta   90.00
_cell.angle_gamma   90.00
#
_symmetry.space_group_name_H-M   'P 1'
#
loop_
_entity.id
_entity.type
_entity.pdbx_description
1 polymer ?
#
loop_
_entity_poly.entity_id
_entity_poly.type
_entity_poly.pdbx_seq_one_letter_code
_entity_poly.pdbx_strand_id
1 'polypeptide(L)' 'MYNEKYPSKLLEEAVDAIATLPGVGRRGALRLALHLLRQPAENVHHFTGAVNALRDEVP' A
#
# COMPACT_ATOMS: atom_id res chain seq x y z
N MET A 1 -8.31 -14.46 16.76
CA MET A 1 -8.66 -13.25 17.09
C MET A 1 -7.79 -12.19 16.48
N TYR A 2 -8.25 -11.09 16.50
CA TYR A 2 -7.58 -10.07 15.81
C TYR A 2 -6.26 -9.77 16.44
N ASN A 3 -5.32 -9.57 15.61
CA ASN A 3 -4.00 -9.36 16.04
C ASN A 3 -3.70 -7.87 16.08
N GLU A 4 -3.43 -7.34 17.26
CA GLU A 4 -3.17 -5.93 17.36
C GLU A 4 -1.79 -5.51 16.99
N LYS A 5 -0.96 -6.42 16.53
CA LYS A 5 0.35 -6.03 16.09
C LYS A 5 0.31 -5.07 14.93
N TYR A 6 -0.73 -5.16 14.13
CA TYR A 6 -0.85 -4.26 13.01
C TYR A 6 -1.75 -3.12 13.39
N PRO A 7 -1.36 -1.89 13.09
CA PRO A 7 -2.27 -0.77 13.29
C PRO A 7 -3.38 -0.92 12.26
N SER A 8 -4.48 -1.54 12.66
CA SER A 8 -5.49 -1.94 11.70
C SER A 8 -6.04 -0.77 10.91
N LYS A 9 -6.08 0.41 11.50
CA LYS A 9 -6.54 1.56 10.76
C LYS A 9 -5.59 1.90 9.63
N LEU A 10 -4.30 1.87 9.88
CA LEU A 10 -3.33 2.15 8.83
C LEU A 10 -3.34 1.10 7.74
N LEU A 11 -3.48 -0.16 8.13
CA LEU A 11 -3.57 -1.22 7.16
C LEU A 11 -4.83 -1.06 6.32
N GLU A 12 -5.94 -0.75 6.95
CA GLU A 12 -7.19 -0.57 6.25
C GLU A 12 -7.10 0.58 5.26
N GLU A 13 -6.47 1.68 5.67
CA GLU A 13 -6.30 2.82 4.77
C GLU A 13 -5.45 2.46 3.56
N ALA A 14 -4.41 1.68 3.78
CA ALA A 14 -3.56 1.26 2.67
C ALA A 14 -4.33 0.35 1.71
N VAL A 15 -5.11 -0.57 2.27
CA VAL A 15 -5.93 -1.46 1.44
C VAL A 15 -6.94 -0.65 0.63
N ASP A 16 -7.61 0.30 1.28
CA ASP A 16 -8.58 1.14 0.58
C ASP A 16 -7.92 1.90 -0.57
N ALA A 17 -6.74 2.45 -0.32
CA ALA A 17 -6.04 3.21 -1.34
C ALA A 17 -5.61 2.34 -2.51
N ILE A 18 -5.05 1.18 -2.23
CA ILE A 18 -4.59 0.28 -3.29
C ILE A 18 -5.76 -0.24 -4.08
N ALA A 19 -6.89 -0.47 -3.42
CA ALA A 19 -8.08 -0.99 -4.09
C ALA A 19 -8.71 0.03 -5.03
N THR A 20 -8.30 1.30 -4.99
CA THR A 20 -8.79 2.26 -5.96
C THR A 20 -8.17 2.07 -7.34
N LEU A 21 -7.11 1.30 -7.44
CA LEU A 21 -6.46 1.10 -8.73
C LEU A 21 -7.29 0.16 -9.60
N PRO A 22 -7.39 0.46 -10.90
CA PRO A 22 -8.20 -0.39 -11.78
C PRO A 22 -7.64 -1.81 -11.80
N GLY A 23 -8.52 -2.77 -11.72
CA GLY A 23 -8.12 -4.16 -11.75
C GLY A 23 -7.69 -4.73 -10.42
N VAL A 24 -7.64 -3.91 -9.38
CA VAL A 24 -7.23 -4.39 -8.07
C VAL A 24 -8.45 -4.47 -7.17
N GLY A 25 -8.85 -5.70 -6.83
CA GLY A 25 -9.93 -5.89 -5.87
C GLY A 25 -9.41 -5.82 -4.45
N ARG A 26 -10.33 -5.86 -3.49
CA ARG A 26 -9.93 -5.71 -2.09
C ARG A 26 -9.03 -6.83 -1.61
N ARG A 27 -9.28 -8.05 -2.07
CA ARG A 27 -8.44 -9.16 -1.67
C ARG A 27 -7.01 -9.00 -2.18
N GLY A 28 -6.87 -8.58 -3.43
CA GLY A 28 -5.54 -8.30 -3.99
C GLY A 28 -4.89 -7.12 -3.29
N ALA A 29 -5.68 -6.10 -2.98
CA ALA A 29 -5.14 -4.93 -2.28
C ALA A 29 -4.61 -5.32 -0.90
N LEU A 30 -5.32 -6.20 -0.19
CA LEU A 30 -4.85 -6.67 1.10
C LEU A 30 -3.54 -7.41 0.98
N ARG A 31 -3.42 -8.29 0.00
CA ARG A 31 -2.18 -9.03 -0.22
C ARG A 31 -1.02 -8.09 -0.52
N LEU A 32 -1.28 -7.07 -1.34
CA LEU A 32 -0.23 -6.11 -1.67
C LEU A 32 0.17 -5.27 -0.47
N ALA A 33 -0.81 -4.84 0.32
CA ALA A 33 -0.53 -4.06 1.52
C ALA A 33 0.31 -4.88 2.51
N LEU A 34 -0.04 -6.15 2.68
CA LEU A 34 0.71 -7.00 3.58
C LEU A 34 2.12 -7.25 3.06
N HIS A 35 2.27 -7.36 1.76
CA HIS A 35 3.58 -7.50 1.16
C HIS A 35 4.44 -6.28 1.48
N LEU A 36 3.88 -5.10 1.29
CA LEU A 36 4.61 -3.87 1.57
C LEU A 36 4.96 -3.74 3.05
N LEU A 37 4.06 -4.19 3.91
CA LEU A 37 4.30 -4.12 5.35
C LEU A 37 5.52 -4.95 5.75
N ARG A 38 5.81 -6.00 5.01
CA ARG A 38 6.96 -6.87 5.32
C ARG A 38 8.26 -6.41 4.69
N GLN A 39 8.22 -5.41 3.84
CA GLN A 39 9.40 -4.92 3.18
C GLN A 39 10.16 -3.95 4.08
N PRO A 40 11.48 -3.82 3.90
CA PRO A 40 12.19 -2.74 4.59
C PRO A 40 11.59 -1.40 4.24
N ALA A 41 11.56 -0.50 5.21
CA ALA A 41 10.93 0.80 5.01
C ALA A 41 11.52 1.53 3.81
N GLU A 42 12.82 1.43 3.61
CA GLU A 42 13.43 2.16 2.50
C GLU A 42 12.92 1.67 1.14
N ASN A 43 12.59 0.37 1.04
CA ASN A 43 12.04 -0.15 -0.21
C ASN A 43 10.66 0.44 -0.47
N VAL A 44 9.86 0.55 0.58
CA VAL A 44 8.53 1.12 0.43
C VAL A 44 8.61 2.59 0.07
N HIS A 45 9.54 3.31 0.71
CA HIS A 45 9.72 4.74 0.39
C HIS A 45 10.18 4.94 -1.04
N HIS A 46 11.05 4.08 -1.53
CA HIS A 46 11.49 4.16 -2.91
C HIS A 46 10.33 3.93 -3.87
N PHE A 47 9.52 2.92 -3.56
CA PHE A 47 8.37 2.59 -4.39
C PHE A 47 7.36 3.74 -4.42
N THR A 48 6.99 4.25 -3.25
CA THR A 48 6.00 5.31 -3.20
C THR A 48 6.55 6.60 -3.78
N GLY A 49 7.84 6.84 -3.61
CA GLY A 49 8.48 8.02 -4.21
C GLY A 49 8.44 7.98 -5.72
N ALA A 50 8.66 6.80 -6.30
CA ALA A 50 8.62 6.65 -7.74
C ALA A 50 7.21 6.91 -8.27
N VAL A 51 6.19 6.43 -7.57
CA VAL A 51 4.81 6.66 -7.97
C VAL A 51 4.46 8.14 -7.89
N ASN A 52 4.89 8.77 -6.80
CA ASN A 52 4.65 10.21 -6.63
C ASN A 52 5.32 11.01 -7.73
N ALA A 53 6.57 10.70 -8.04
CA ALA A 53 7.30 11.42 -9.08
C ALA A 53 6.64 11.25 -10.44
N LEU A 54 6.14 10.05 -10.71
CA LEU A 54 5.43 9.81 -11.95
C LEU A 54 4.25 10.80 -12.10
N ARG A 55 3.45 10.93 -11.04
CA ARG A 55 2.27 11.79 -11.12
C ARG A 55 2.66 13.27 -11.11
N ASP A 56 3.65 13.61 -10.29
CA ASP A 56 4.00 15.02 -10.10
C ASP A 56 4.75 15.60 -11.29
N GLU A 57 5.55 14.78 -11.97
CA GLU A 57 6.47 15.31 -12.98
C GLU A 57 6.05 15.03 -14.40
N VAL A 58 5.10 14.13 -14.62
CA VAL A 58 4.60 13.87 -15.97
C VAL A 58 3.31 14.64 -16.14
N PRO A 59 3.25 15.56 -17.09
CA PRO A 59 2.05 16.40 -17.31
C PRO A 59 0.87 15.62 -17.87
#